data_969b120dabc6da34c9a3897263a2fa38
#
_entry.id   969b120dabc6da34c9a3897263a2fa38
#
_cell.length_a   1.000
_cell.length_b   1.000
_cell.length_c   1.000
_cell.angle_alpha   90.00
_cell.angle_beta   90.00
_cell.angle_gamma   90.00
#
_symmetry.space_group_name_H-M   'P 1'
#
loop_
_entity.id
_entity.type
_entity.pdbx_description
1 polymer ?
#
loop_
_entity_poly.entity_id
_entity_poly.type
_entity_poly.pdbx_seq_one_letter_code
_entity_poly.pdbx_strand_id
1 'polypeptide(L)'
;VKLVSWSEIVEWSKGLAEKIRESSWRPDVIVAVARGGYVPARLLCDFLGVENLLSIQSQHWTEAAKAAEKALIKFGYKIDLSGHKVLLVDDIVDTGDTLLLARDFILENWRPSELKIAALQWISPVAKFKPDYYYIEVKEWIWFQYPWTRVEDVSQFITRIFREESSKKIWSKREIIERFYEWYNIMPEEFYFDEALRILVEKKIVKEIEKDKYLVL
;
A
#
# COMPACT_ATOMS: atom_id res chain seq x y z
N VAL A 1 10.89 2.59 10.35
CA VAL A 1 9.44 2.51 10.02
C VAL A 1 8.77 3.80 10.44
N LYS A 2 7.84 4.30 9.63
CA LYS A 2 6.99 5.44 9.96
C LYS A 2 5.54 4.99 10.10
N LEU A 3 4.96 5.21 11.27
CA LEU A 3 3.54 5.02 11.52
C LEU A 3 2.77 6.24 10.98
N VAL A 4 1.91 6.02 10.00
CA VAL A 4 1.14 7.09 9.34
C VAL A 4 -0.23 7.22 9.97
N SER A 5 -0.66 8.44 10.27
CA SER A 5 -1.99 8.74 10.81
C SER A 5 -3.01 9.06 9.72
N TRP A 6 -4.30 8.93 10.03
CA TRP A 6 -5.37 9.36 9.14
C TRP A 6 -5.33 10.86 8.82
N SER A 7 -4.93 11.69 9.80
CA SER A 7 -4.78 13.14 9.59
C SER A 7 -3.69 13.48 8.57
N GLU A 8 -2.55 12.77 8.62
CA GLU A 8 -1.50 12.92 7.60
C GLU A 8 -1.99 12.51 6.21
N ILE A 9 -2.77 11.42 6.10
CA ILE A 9 -3.32 11.00 4.80
C ILE A 9 -4.24 12.07 4.20
N VAL A 10 -5.10 12.66 5.02
CA VAL A 10 -5.99 13.75 4.55
C VAL A 10 -5.18 14.98 4.13
N GLU A 11 -4.21 15.39 4.92
CA GLU A 11 -3.31 16.51 4.62
C GLU A 11 -2.53 16.28 3.31
N TRP A 12 -1.91 15.11 3.17
CA TRP A 12 -1.12 14.76 1.98
C TRP A 12 -1.99 14.69 0.72
N SER A 13 -3.18 14.10 0.84
CA SER A 13 -4.13 14.02 -0.29
C SER A 13 -4.63 15.41 -0.71
N LYS A 14 -4.88 16.29 0.26
CA LYS A 14 -5.23 17.69 -0.01
C LYS A 14 -4.09 18.43 -0.74
N GLY A 15 -2.86 18.32 -0.22
CA GLY A 15 -1.68 18.94 -0.83
C GLY A 15 -1.39 18.39 -2.24
N LEU A 16 -1.61 17.08 -2.46
CA LEU A 16 -1.50 16.48 -3.79
C LEU A 16 -2.56 17.02 -4.75
N ALA A 17 -3.82 17.18 -4.29
CA ALA A 17 -4.88 17.78 -5.08
C ALA A 17 -4.59 19.25 -5.45
N GLU A 18 -3.95 20.01 -4.55
CA GLU A 18 -3.52 21.39 -4.83
C GLU A 18 -2.47 21.42 -5.95
N LYS A 19 -1.46 20.57 -5.91
CA LYS A 19 -0.45 20.44 -6.98
C LYS A 19 -1.10 20.08 -8.34
N ILE A 20 -2.09 19.20 -8.36
CA ILE A 20 -2.81 18.84 -9.58
C ILE A 20 -3.60 20.05 -10.12
N ARG A 21 -4.30 20.81 -9.27
CA ARG A 21 -5.03 22.02 -9.67
C ARG A 21 -4.09 23.09 -10.24
N GLU A 22 -2.95 23.32 -9.59
CA GLU A 22 -1.94 24.30 -10.02
C GLU A 22 -1.36 23.99 -11.40
N SER A 23 -1.31 22.73 -11.80
CA SER A 23 -0.84 22.31 -13.12
C SER A 23 -1.82 22.65 -14.26
N SER A 24 -3.01 23.16 -13.95
CA SER A 24 -4.09 23.41 -14.92
C SER A 24 -4.57 22.17 -15.67
N TRP A 25 -4.13 20.99 -15.29
CA TRP A 25 -4.61 19.71 -15.81
C TRP A 25 -5.69 19.15 -14.89
N ARG A 26 -6.77 18.66 -15.46
CA ARG A 26 -7.87 18.08 -14.68
C ARG A 26 -8.23 16.70 -15.22
N PRO A 27 -8.29 15.66 -14.37
CA PRO A 27 -8.78 14.35 -14.76
C PRO A 27 -10.31 14.33 -14.88
N ASP A 28 -10.82 13.54 -15.82
CA ASP A 28 -12.23 13.19 -15.94
C ASP A 28 -12.57 11.93 -15.13
N VAL A 29 -11.57 11.06 -14.97
CA VAL A 29 -11.68 9.77 -14.28
C VAL A 29 -10.44 9.56 -13.41
N ILE A 30 -10.64 9.13 -12.18
CA ILE A 30 -9.58 8.66 -11.29
C ILE A 30 -9.61 7.14 -11.26
N VAL A 31 -8.45 6.51 -11.38
CA VAL A 31 -8.28 5.05 -11.28
C VAL A 31 -7.39 4.73 -10.11
N ALA A 32 -7.93 4.02 -9.12
CA ALA A 32 -7.18 3.56 -7.96
C ALA A 32 -6.42 2.28 -8.28
N VAL A 33 -5.14 2.21 -7.95
CA VAL A 33 -4.43 0.93 -7.90
C VAL A 33 -4.81 0.24 -6.59
N ALA A 34 -5.50 -0.86 -6.72
CA ALA A 34 -5.94 -1.60 -5.55
C ALA A 34 -4.77 -2.44 -5.00
N ARG A 35 -4.62 -2.45 -3.71
CA ARG A 35 -5.52 -2.00 -2.63
C ARG A 35 -5.11 -0.62 -2.06
N GLY A 36 -3.80 -0.29 -2.02
CA GLY A 36 -3.25 0.89 -1.36
C GLY A 36 -3.81 2.22 -1.90
N GLY A 37 -3.97 2.31 -3.21
CA GLY A 37 -4.47 3.50 -3.90
C GLY A 37 -5.93 3.86 -3.66
N TYR A 38 -6.76 3.01 -3.05
CA TYR A 38 -8.19 3.29 -2.85
C TYR A 38 -8.45 4.55 -2.03
N VAL A 39 -7.76 4.66 -0.89
CA VAL A 39 -8.00 5.79 0.02
C VAL A 39 -7.54 7.11 -0.58
N PRO A 40 -6.29 7.25 -1.07
CA PRO A 40 -5.88 8.49 -1.72
C PRO A 40 -6.70 8.82 -2.96
N ALA A 41 -7.07 7.84 -3.78
CA ALA A 41 -7.92 8.08 -4.96
C ALA A 41 -9.31 8.61 -4.56
N ARG A 42 -9.95 8.05 -3.53
CA ARG A 42 -11.24 8.55 -3.06
C ARG A 42 -11.15 9.97 -2.50
N LEU A 43 -10.10 10.27 -1.76
CA LEU A 43 -9.86 11.63 -1.25
C LEU A 43 -9.59 12.62 -2.39
N LEU A 44 -8.82 12.24 -3.40
CA LEU A 44 -8.59 13.06 -4.59
C LEU A 44 -9.88 13.31 -5.38
N CYS A 45 -10.78 12.32 -5.49
CA CYS A 45 -12.11 12.53 -6.07
C CYS A 45 -12.84 13.66 -5.36
N ASP A 46 -12.84 13.66 -4.04
CA ASP A 46 -13.51 14.67 -3.22
C ASP A 46 -12.85 16.05 -3.40
N PHE A 47 -11.55 16.15 -3.20
CA PHE A 47 -10.82 17.41 -3.30
C PHE A 47 -10.78 18.02 -4.71
N LEU A 48 -10.81 17.21 -5.76
CA LEU A 48 -10.80 17.67 -7.15
C LEU A 48 -12.20 17.81 -7.75
N GLY A 49 -13.25 17.35 -7.07
CA GLY A 49 -14.62 17.31 -7.58
C GLY A 49 -14.75 16.39 -8.79
N VAL A 50 -14.10 15.22 -8.77
CA VAL A 50 -14.20 14.19 -9.81
C VAL A 50 -15.13 13.09 -9.33
N GLU A 51 -16.21 12.82 -10.08
CA GLU A 51 -17.22 11.84 -9.71
C GLU A 51 -16.85 10.41 -10.12
N ASN A 52 -16.06 10.26 -11.19
CA ASN A 52 -15.76 8.97 -11.79
C ASN A 52 -14.54 8.32 -11.12
N LEU A 53 -14.77 7.25 -10.39
CA LEU A 53 -13.75 6.44 -9.72
C LEU A 53 -13.81 5.00 -10.17
N LEU A 54 -12.73 4.51 -10.75
CA LEU A 54 -12.52 3.12 -11.12
C LEU A 54 -11.37 2.54 -10.32
N SER A 55 -11.17 1.23 -10.41
CA SER A 55 -10.03 0.57 -9.79
C SER A 55 -9.49 -0.57 -10.64
N ILE A 56 -8.19 -0.81 -10.49
CA ILE A 56 -7.49 -1.92 -11.10
C ILE A 56 -6.66 -2.60 -10.01
N GLN A 57 -6.70 -3.92 -9.92
CA GLN A 57 -5.92 -4.66 -8.95
C GLN A 57 -4.71 -5.29 -9.62
N SER A 58 -3.51 -4.94 -9.14
CA SER A 58 -2.29 -5.66 -9.43
C SER A 58 -1.93 -6.60 -8.28
N GLN A 59 -1.21 -7.65 -8.58
CA GLN A 59 -0.68 -8.58 -7.60
C GLN A 59 0.75 -8.94 -7.97
N HIS A 60 1.66 -8.89 -7.01
CA HIS A 60 2.96 -9.50 -7.15
C HIS A 60 2.81 -11.02 -7.11
N TRP A 61 3.38 -11.69 -8.10
CA TRP A 61 3.41 -13.14 -8.17
C TRP A 61 4.84 -13.61 -7.94
N THR A 62 5.04 -14.41 -6.91
CA THR A 62 6.31 -15.10 -6.68
C THR A 62 6.25 -16.46 -7.36
N GLU A 63 6.87 -16.61 -8.51
CA GLU A 63 7.07 -17.94 -9.10
C GLU A 63 8.06 -18.72 -8.24
N ALA A 64 7.60 -19.80 -7.61
CA ALA A 64 8.40 -20.67 -6.74
C ALA A 64 9.63 -21.30 -7.43
N ALA A 65 9.75 -21.19 -8.75
CA ALA A 65 10.83 -21.78 -9.53
C ALA A 65 11.80 -20.76 -10.17
N LYS A 66 11.51 -19.46 -10.12
CA LYS A 66 12.39 -18.39 -10.62
C LYS A 66 12.33 -17.21 -9.66
N ALA A 67 13.48 -16.76 -9.22
CA ALA A 67 13.66 -15.65 -8.27
C ALA A 67 13.24 -14.26 -8.82
N ALA A 68 12.26 -14.21 -9.74
CA ALA A 68 11.73 -12.98 -10.32
C ALA A 68 10.28 -12.79 -9.88
N GLU A 69 10.05 -11.80 -9.05
CA GLU A 69 8.71 -11.28 -8.78
C GLU A 69 8.18 -10.62 -10.06
N LYS A 70 7.06 -11.10 -10.58
CA LYS A 70 6.33 -10.44 -11.66
C LYS A 70 5.03 -9.88 -11.12
N ALA A 71 4.75 -8.63 -11.44
CA ALA A 71 3.44 -8.04 -11.22
C ALA A 71 2.48 -8.50 -12.33
N LEU A 72 1.22 -8.76 -11.99
CA LEU A 72 0.16 -9.05 -12.95
C LEU A 72 -1.12 -8.32 -12.58
N ILE A 73 -1.94 -8.02 -13.59
CA ILE A 73 -3.27 -7.48 -13.38
C ILE A 73 -4.23 -8.62 -13.04
N LYS A 74 -4.87 -8.49 -11.88
CA LYS A 74 -5.86 -9.44 -11.39
C LYS A 74 -7.26 -8.94 -11.73
N PHE A 75 -8.10 -9.82 -12.29
CA PHE A 75 -9.48 -9.47 -12.69
C PHE A 75 -9.56 -8.27 -13.65
N GLY A 76 -8.68 -8.24 -14.65
CA GLY A 76 -8.70 -7.18 -15.68
C GLY A 76 -10.04 -7.14 -16.43
N TYR A 77 -10.54 -5.95 -16.68
CA TYR A 77 -11.76 -5.70 -17.46
C TYR A 77 -11.49 -4.65 -18.54
N LYS A 78 -12.38 -4.57 -19.52
CA LYS A 78 -12.27 -3.63 -20.63
C LYS A 78 -13.40 -2.61 -20.58
N ILE A 79 -13.03 -1.35 -20.73
CA ILE A 79 -13.96 -0.23 -20.91
C ILE A 79 -13.34 0.69 -21.97
N ASP A 80 -14.13 1.56 -22.52
CA ASP A 80 -13.66 2.59 -23.44
C ASP A 80 -13.61 3.94 -22.73
N LEU A 81 -12.41 4.46 -22.53
CA LEU A 81 -12.17 5.78 -21.97
C LEU A 81 -11.62 6.77 -23.02
N SER A 82 -11.87 6.49 -24.31
CA SER A 82 -11.50 7.40 -25.40
C SER A 82 -12.06 8.80 -25.16
N GLY A 83 -11.20 9.82 -25.25
CA GLY A 83 -11.58 11.20 -24.96
C GLY A 83 -11.50 11.60 -23.49
N HIS A 84 -11.33 10.68 -22.56
CA HIS A 84 -11.20 10.97 -21.13
C HIS A 84 -9.74 11.10 -20.70
N LYS A 85 -9.48 12.03 -19.80
CA LYS A 85 -8.21 12.16 -19.08
C LYS A 85 -8.24 11.35 -17.81
N VAL A 86 -7.29 10.44 -17.66
CA VAL A 86 -7.22 9.51 -16.53
C VAL A 86 -6.09 9.90 -15.59
N LEU A 87 -6.38 9.92 -14.27
CA LEU A 87 -5.38 9.98 -13.21
C LEU A 87 -5.29 8.62 -12.55
N LEU A 88 -4.16 7.93 -12.73
CA LEU A 88 -3.86 6.67 -12.06
C LEU A 88 -3.22 6.98 -10.69
N VAL A 89 -3.79 6.44 -9.61
CA VAL A 89 -3.42 6.80 -8.23
C VAL A 89 -3.03 5.59 -7.42
N ASP A 90 -1.89 5.71 -6.74
CA ASP A 90 -1.48 4.77 -5.68
C ASP A 90 -1.09 5.53 -4.40
N ASP A 91 -0.89 4.82 -3.29
CA ASP A 91 -0.41 5.44 -2.05
C ASP A 91 1.09 5.79 -2.12
N ILE A 92 1.90 4.91 -2.69
CA ILE A 92 3.35 5.07 -2.76
C ILE A 92 3.92 4.54 -4.08
N VAL A 93 4.89 5.24 -4.62
CA VAL A 93 5.78 4.72 -5.67
C VAL A 93 7.07 4.25 -5.01
N ASP A 94 7.16 2.94 -4.75
CA ASP A 94 8.40 2.27 -4.34
C ASP A 94 9.23 1.96 -5.60
N THR A 95 9.29 0.73 -6.09
CA THR A 95 9.95 0.43 -7.38
C THR A 95 9.18 0.97 -8.58
N GLY A 96 7.86 1.09 -8.46
CA GLY A 96 6.95 1.55 -9.50
C GLY A 96 6.45 0.48 -10.46
N ASP A 97 6.85 -0.79 -10.29
CA ASP A 97 6.46 -1.89 -11.21
C ASP A 97 4.94 -2.06 -11.30
N THR A 98 4.24 -1.97 -10.18
CA THR A 98 2.77 -2.04 -10.11
C THR A 98 2.10 -0.94 -10.95
N LEU A 99 2.57 0.30 -10.80
CA LEU A 99 2.01 1.45 -11.53
C LEU A 99 2.32 1.40 -13.02
N LEU A 100 3.52 0.98 -13.41
CA LEU A 100 3.89 0.80 -14.82
C LEU A 100 3.01 -0.27 -15.48
N LEU A 101 2.80 -1.40 -14.82
CA LEU A 101 1.92 -2.45 -15.32
C LEU A 101 0.47 -1.97 -15.44
N ALA A 102 -0.06 -1.28 -14.42
CA ALA A 102 -1.41 -0.74 -14.44
C ALA A 102 -1.58 0.31 -15.54
N ARG A 103 -0.60 1.20 -15.72
CA ARG A 103 -0.57 2.19 -16.80
C ARG A 103 -0.65 1.51 -18.17
N ASP A 104 0.22 0.54 -18.42
CA ASP A 104 0.31 -0.13 -19.72
C ASP A 104 -1.00 -0.87 -20.03
N PHE A 105 -1.57 -1.56 -19.04
CA PHE A 105 -2.88 -2.20 -19.18
C PHE A 105 -3.99 -1.20 -19.53
N ILE A 106 -4.05 -0.05 -18.85
CA ILE A 106 -5.06 0.99 -19.10
C ILE A 106 -4.89 1.57 -20.51
N LEU A 107 -3.67 1.89 -20.91
CA LEU A 107 -3.41 2.43 -22.24
C LEU A 107 -3.83 1.45 -23.35
N GLU A 108 -3.52 0.18 -23.21
CA GLU A 108 -3.85 -0.85 -24.21
C GLU A 108 -5.34 -1.21 -24.25
N ASN A 109 -6.00 -1.30 -23.09
CA ASN A 109 -7.35 -1.86 -22.98
C ASN A 109 -8.45 -0.82 -22.79
N TRP A 110 -8.16 0.36 -22.21
CA TRP A 110 -9.14 1.40 -21.95
C TRP A 110 -8.95 2.65 -22.83
N ARG A 111 -7.78 2.81 -23.42
CA ARG A 111 -7.43 3.82 -24.42
C ARG A 111 -7.83 5.26 -24.05
N PRO A 112 -7.45 5.77 -22.86
CA PRO A 112 -7.72 7.18 -22.51
C PRO A 112 -7.04 8.16 -23.48
N SER A 113 -7.54 9.38 -23.55
CA SER A 113 -6.91 10.45 -24.35
C SER A 113 -5.59 10.91 -23.73
N GLU A 114 -5.50 10.85 -22.40
CA GLU A 114 -4.31 11.18 -21.63
C GLU A 114 -4.32 10.41 -20.31
N LEU A 115 -3.15 9.97 -19.86
CA LEU A 115 -2.98 9.32 -18.56
C LEU A 115 -1.82 9.95 -17.81
N LYS A 116 -2.09 10.37 -16.56
CA LYS A 116 -1.06 10.81 -15.61
C LYS A 116 -1.09 9.95 -14.35
N ILE A 117 0.04 9.91 -13.65
CA ILE A 117 0.25 9.10 -12.44
C ILE A 117 0.43 10.01 -11.25
N ALA A 118 -0.27 9.70 -10.14
CA ALA A 118 -0.13 10.39 -8.87
C ALA A 118 0.08 9.42 -7.71
N ALA A 119 0.86 9.82 -6.71
CA ALA A 119 1.04 9.09 -5.46
C ALA A 119 1.24 10.05 -4.28
N LEU A 120 0.93 9.59 -3.06
CA LEU A 120 1.22 10.39 -1.87
C LEU A 120 2.74 10.50 -1.64
N GLN A 121 3.45 9.38 -1.77
CA GLN A 121 4.91 9.33 -1.67
C GLN A 121 5.56 8.78 -2.93
N TRP A 122 6.77 9.29 -3.19
CA TRP A 122 7.67 8.80 -4.21
C TRP A 122 9.05 8.54 -3.61
N ILE A 123 9.48 7.25 -3.58
CA ILE A 123 10.80 6.85 -3.08
C ILE A 123 11.81 7.01 -4.21
N SER A 124 12.35 8.21 -4.35
CA SER A 124 13.17 8.60 -5.51
C SER A 124 14.43 7.75 -5.74
N PRO A 125 15.14 7.19 -4.72
CA PRO A 125 16.35 6.39 -4.96
C PRO A 125 16.08 4.99 -5.52
N VAL A 126 14.86 4.46 -5.43
CA VAL A 126 14.55 3.08 -5.86
C VAL A 126 13.53 3.02 -7.00
N ALA A 127 12.73 4.07 -7.15
CA ALA A 127 11.68 4.12 -8.16
C ALA A 127 12.25 4.16 -9.59
N LYS A 128 11.70 3.33 -10.48
CA LYS A 128 12.09 3.26 -11.91
C LYS A 128 11.63 4.48 -12.71
N PHE A 129 10.69 5.26 -12.18
CA PHE A 129 10.20 6.48 -12.80
C PHE A 129 9.76 7.50 -11.76
N LYS A 130 9.65 8.75 -12.18
CA LYS A 130 9.05 9.82 -11.39
C LYS A 130 7.57 9.97 -11.76
N PRO A 131 6.62 9.90 -10.81
CA PRO A 131 5.21 10.15 -11.11
C PRO A 131 4.98 11.62 -11.53
N ASP A 132 3.91 11.88 -12.30
CA ASP A 132 3.56 13.24 -12.71
C ASP A 132 3.25 14.13 -11.52
N TYR A 133 2.61 13.54 -10.50
CA TYR A 133 2.26 14.23 -9.26
C TYR A 133 2.62 13.37 -8.05
N TYR A 134 3.26 13.99 -7.06
CA TYR A 134 3.51 13.38 -5.75
C TYR A 134 3.49 14.47 -4.68
N TYR A 135 3.12 14.09 -3.47
CA TYR A 135 3.14 15.05 -2.36
C TYR A 135 4.50 15.09 -1.69
N ILE A 136 5.06 13.93 -1.31
CA ILE A 136 6.33 13.81 -0.61
C ILE A 136 7.35 13.06 -1.48
N GLU A 137 8.52 13.65 -1.69
CA GLU A 137 9.70 12.92 -2.15
C GLU A 137 10.41 12.30 -0.96
N VAL A 138 10.56 10.98 -0.98
CA VAL A 138 11.28 10.20 0.03
C VAL A 138 12.66 9.87 -0.51
N LYS A 139 13.70 10.42 0.12
CA LYS A 139 15.10 10.32 -0.35
C LYS A 139 15.87 9.13 0.23
N GLU A 140 15.29 8.47 1.23
CA GLU A 140 15.83 7.27 1.86
C GLU A 140 14.71 6.24 1.95
N TRP A 141 15.05 4.95 1.78
CA TRP A 141 14.04 3.90 1.87
C TRP A 141 13.51 3.80 3.30
N ILE A 142 12.20 4.03 3.47
CA ILE A 142 11.48 3.96 4.74
C ILE A 142 10.22 3.13 4.52
N TRP A 143 9.94 2.21 5.45
CA TRP A 143 8.66 1.53 5.48
C TRP A 143 7.58 2.46 6.05
N PHE A 144 6.56 2.76 5.27
CA PHE A 144 5.37 3.49 5.71
C PHE A 144 4.29 2.48 6.10
N GLN A 145 3.90 2.49 7.37
CA GLN A 145 2.78 1.70 7.86
C GLN A 145 1.52 2.57 7.81
N TYR A 146 0.74 2.39 6.76
CA TYR A 146 -0.51 3.12 6.56
C TYR A 146 -1.64 2.60 7.45
N PRO A 147 -2.69 3.43 7.74
CA PRO A 147 -3.82 2.98 8.53
C PRO A 147 -4.55 1.75 7.97
N TRP A 148 -4.59 1.59 6.66
CA TRP A 148 -5.25 0.48 5.96
C TRP A 148 -4.39 -0.77 5.77
N THR A 149 -3.09 -0.70 6.00
CA THR A 149 -2.18 -1.87 5.95
C THR A 149 -1.77 -2.35 7.33
N ARG A 150 -2.16 -1.66 8.39
CA ARG A 150 -1.60 -1.80 9.74
C ARG A 150 -1.70 -3.21 10.30
N VAL A 151 -2.83 -3.89 10.15
CA VAL A 151 -2.97 -5.29 10.59
C VAL A 151 -2.05 -6.23 9.80
N GLU A 152 -1.97 -6.03 8.48
CA GLU A 152 -1.11 -6.82 7.59
C GLU A 152 0.37 -6.61 7.95
N ASP A 153 0.80 -5.36 8.11
CA ASP A 153 2.18 -5.02 8.48
C ASP A 153 2.56 -5.54 9.86
N VAL A 154 1.69 -5.38 10.86
CA VAL A 154 1.93 -5.92 12.21
C VAL A 154 2.08 -7.44 12.15
N SER A 155 1.22 -8.14 11.39
CA SER A 155 1.32 -9.60 11.20
C SER A 155 2.65 -10.02 10.56
N GLN A 156 3.09 -9.29 9.53
CA GLN A 156 4.35 -9.56 8.85
C GLN A 156 5.55 -9.31 9.78
N PHE A 157 5.53 -8.22 10.54
CA PHE A 157 6.59 -7.85 11.46
C PHE A 157 6.72 -8.85 12.62
N ILE A 158 5.60 -9.28 13.19
CA ILE A 158 5.58 -10.35 14.22
C ILE A 158 6.13 -11.65 13.63
N THR A 159 5.70 -12.04 12.42
CA THR A 159 6.20 -13.24 11.76
C THR A 159 7.72 -13.18 11.55
N ARG A 160 8.25 -12.00 11.18
CA ARG A 160 9.69 -11.80 11.05
C ARG A 160 10.41 -11.96 12.38
N ILE A 161 9.90 -11.39 13.47
CA ILE A 161 10.47 -11.58 14.82
C ILE A 161 10.56 -13.06 15.15
N PHE A 162 9.49 -13.83 14.97
CA PHE A 162 9.45 -15.27 15.25
C PHE A 162 10.46 -16.06 14.42
N ARG A 163 10.67 -15.66 13.18
CA ARG A 163 11.64 -16.29 12.28
C ARG A 163 13.08 -16.01 12.71
N GLU A 164 13.38 -14.76 13.01
CA GLU A 164 14.74 -14.35 13.40
C GLU A 164 15.09 -14.82 14.82
N GLU A 165 14.13 -14.90 15.73
CA GLU A 165 14.28 -15.42 17.08
C GLU A 165 13.79 -16.87 17.21
N SER A 166 14.10 -17.71 16.25
CA SER A 166 13.57 -19.07 16.06
C SER A 166 13.86 -20.04 17.22
N SER A 167 14.82 -19.76 18.10
CA SER A 167 15.09 -20.51 19.32
C SER A 167 13.99 -20.39 20.37
N LYS A 168 13.22 -19.29 20.37
CA LYS A 168 12.10 -19.06 21.28
C LYS A 168 10.80 -19.49 20.60
N LYS A 169 10.15 -20.52 21.15
CA LYS A 169 8.91 -21.07 20.59
C LYS A 169 7.64 -20.58 21.26
N ILE A 170 7.71 -20.12 22.49
CA ILE A 170 6.54 -19.68 23.25
C ILE A 170 6.70 -18.21 23.60
N TRP A 171 5.66 -17.46 23.29
CA TRP A 171 5.59 -16.01 23.46
C TRP A 171 4.29 -15.60 24.14
N SER A 172 4.36 -14.72 25.13
CA SER A 172 3.18 -13.99 25.59
C SER A 172 2.91 -12.80 24.67
N LYS A 173 1.66 -12.34 24.58
CA LYS A 173 1.28 -11.12 23.85
C LYS A 173 2.14 -9.92 24.28
N ARG A 174 2.39 -9.79 25.59
CA ARG A 174 3.23 -8.71 26.12
C ARG A 174 4.65 -8.76 25.56
N GLU A 175 5.29 -9.92 25.58
CA GLU A 175 6.65 -10.09 25.02
C GLU A 175 6.69 -9.79 23.51
N ILE A 176 5.62 -10.16 22.77
CA ILE A 176 5.51 -9.84 21.34
C ILE A 176 5.48 -8.33 21.13
N ILE A 177 4.66 -7.60 21.90
CA ILE A 177 4.53 -6.14 21.81
C ILE A 177 5.85 -5.45 22.20
N GLU A 178 6.48 -5.88 23.30
CA GLU A 178 7.77 -5.34 23.75
C GLU A 178 8.85 -5.54 22.68
N ARG A 179 8.95 -6.74 22.12
CA ARG A 179 9.91 -7.05 21.06
C ARG A 179 9.61 -6.32 19.75
N PHE A 180 8.35 -6.17 19.40
CA PHE A 180 7.93 -5.37 18.24
C PHE A 180 8.40 -3.92 18.37
N TYR A 181 8.21 -3.29 19.53
CA TYR A 181 8.68 -1.94 19.79
C TYR A 181 10.21 -1.83 19.70
N GLU A 182 10.94 -2.77 20.30
CA GLU A 182 12.41 -2.81 20.24
C GLU A 182 12.95 -2.89 18.80
N TRP A 183 12.26 -3.64 17.92
CA TRP A 183 12.71 -3.82 16.54
C TRP A 183 12.33 -2.69 15.60
N TYR A 184 11.16 -2.11 15.77
CA TYR A 184 10.59 -1.20 14.79
C TYR A 184 10.44 0.24 15.28
N ASN A 185 10.57 0.46 16.59
CA ASN A 185 10.42 1.77 17.26
C ASN A 185 9.11 2.50 16.90
N ILE A 186 8.04 1.74 16.73
CA ILE A 186 6.67 2.22 16.55
C ILE A 186 5.73 1.44 17.46
N MET A 187 4.62 2.06 17.87
CA MET A 187 3.61 1.44 18.72
C MET A 187 2.22 1.70 18.15
N PRO A 188 1.72 0.80 17.28
CA PRO A 188 0.31 0.79 16.90
C PRO A 188 -0.58 0.55 18.13
N GLU A 189 -1.86 0.92 18.04
CA GLU A 189 -2.83 0.65 19.08
C GLU A 189 -2.99 -0.87 19.31
N GLU A 190 -3.23 -1.26 20.55
CA GLU A 190 -3.18 -2.68 20.98
C GLU A 190 -4.09 -3.60 20.17
N PHE A 191 -5.26 -3.13 19.75
CA PHE A 191 -6.19 -3.94 18.97
C PHE A 191 -5.62 -4.42 17.61
N TYR A 192 -4.64 -3.71 17.04
CA TYR A 192 -3.95 -4.19 15.83
C TYR A 192 -3.09 -5.42 16.09
N PHE A 193 -2.52 -5.53 17.28
CA PHE A 193 -1.83 -6.76 17.70
C PHE A 193 -2.80 -7.91 17.90
N ASP A 194 -3.98 -7.66 18.49
CA ASP A 194 -5.02 -8.67 18.66
C ASP A 194 -5.48 -9.21 17.30
N GLU A 195 -5.79 -8.32 16.35
CA GLU A 195 -6.18 -8.73 14.99
C GLU A 195 -5.06 -9.45 14.25
N ALA A 196 -3.83 -8.97 14.37
CA ALA A 196 -2.68 -9.63 13.76
C ALA A 196 -2.46 -11.04 14.31
N LEU A 197 -2.52 -11.23 15.62
CA LEU A 197 -2.36 -12.53 16.27
C LEU A 197 -3.51 -13.48 15.90
N ARG A 198 -4.76 -12.99 15.83
CA ARG A 198 -5.90 -13.76 15.33
C ARG A 198 -5.64 -14.30 13.91
N ILE A 199 -5.15 -13.45 13.01
CA ILE A 199 -4.80 -13.85 11.64
C ILE A 199 -3.64 -14.87 11.62
N LEU A 200 -2.64 -14.69 12.47
CA LEU A 200 -1.51 -15.63 12.55
C LEU A 200 -1.95 -17.02 13.07
N VAL A 201 -2.93 -17.07 13.97
CA VAL A 201 -3.57 -18.33 14.40
C VAL A 201 -4.33 -18.98 13.25
N GLU A 202 -5.16 -18.22 12.53
CA GLU A 202 -5.91 -18.71 11.36
C GLU A 202 -4.99 -19.25 10.25
N LYS A 203 -3.86 -18.59 10.02
CA LYS A 203 -2.82 -19.02 9.06
C LYS A 203 -1.96 -20.17 9.56
N LYS A 204 -2.17 -20.64 10.78
CA LYS A 204 -1.38 -21.71 11.42
C LYS A 204 0.12 -21.37 11.52
N ILE A 205 0.43 -20.11 11.69
CA ILE A 205 1.81 -19.65 11.98
C ILE A 205 2.08 -19.78 13.47
N VAL A 206 1.04 -19.50 14.28
CA VAL A 206 1.08 -19.72 15.73
C VAL A 206 -0.16 -20.49 16.19
N LYS A 207 -0.09 -21.07 17.38
CA LYS A 207 -1.23 -21.66 18.10
C LYS A 207 -1.34 -20.98 19.47
N GLU A 208 -2.51 -20.47 19.80
CA GLU A 208 -2.80 -20.02 21.15
C GLU A 208 -2.91 -21.25 22.08
N ILE A 209 -2.05 -21.35 23.08
CA ILE A 209 -2.00 -22.49 24.03
C ILE A 209 -2.63 -22.16 25.37
N GLU A 210 -2.62 -20.89 25.74
CA GLU A 210 -3.29 -20.29 26.90
C GLU A 210 -3.70 -18.88 26.49
N LYS A 211 -4.56 -18.23 27.27
CA LYS A 211 -4.94 -16.83 27.01
C LYS A 211 -3.70 -15.95 26.87
N ASP A 212 -3.60 -15.22 25.76
CA ASP A 212 -2.49 -14.32 25.45
C ASP A 212 -1.11 -15.01 25.40
N LYS A 213 -1.06 -16.33 25.13
CA LYS A 213 0.18 -17.11 25.05
C LYS A 213 0.19 -17.99 23.79
N TYR A 214 1.20 -17.82 22.98
CA TYR A 214 1.27 -18.36 21.63
C TYR A 214 2.49 -19.25 21.44
N LEU A 215 2.28 -20.42 20.82
CA LEU A 215 3.32 -21.33 20.36
C LEU A 215 3.56 -21.10 18.87
N VAL A 216 4.79 -20.82 18.46
CA VAL A 216 5.20 -20.71 17.05
C VAL A 216 5.32 -22.12 16.46
N LEU A 217 4.64 -22.38 15.33
CA LEU A 217 4.54 -23.67 14.68
C LEU A 217 5.67 -23.95 13.67
#